data_c427e8caa1283a18dd436d27e9ee2785
#
_entry.id   c427e8caa1283a18dd436d27e9ee2785
#
_cell.length_a   1.000
_cell.length_b   1.000
_cell.length_c   1.000
_cell.angle_alpha   90.00
_cell.angle_beta   90.00
_cell.angle_gamma   90.00
#
_symmetry.space_group_name_H-M   'P 1'
#
loop_
_entity.id
_entity.type
_entity.pdbx_description
1 polymer ?
#
loop_
_entity_poly.entity_id
_entity_poly.type
_entity_poly.pdbx_seq_one_letter_code
_entity_poly.pdbx_strand_id
1 'polypeptide(L)'
;DLKNNRRGRIKEYADQFKSATYHAGDANADHNEMWTIKADCAFPCATQNEINDKDANHLVKGGVLLLGEGANMPTTIEGINVIMDNGVMYAPGKASNAGGVATSGLEMMQNYMGQNWTSEDVDSKLQGIMKNIHDNCLAAAKEYGKPGNYMVGANIAGFLKVANAMKAQGIV
;
A
#
# COMPACT_ATOMS: atom_id res chain seq x y z
N ASP A 1 -9.80 -11.07 -18.54
CA ASP A 1 -10.25 -12.41 -18.96
C ASP A 1 -9.47 -13.53 -18.28
N LEU A 2 -8.12 -13.55 -18.38
CA LEU A 2 -7.28 -14.62 -17.85
C LEU A 2 -7.53 -14.90 -16.35
N LYS A 3 -7.51 -13.86 -15.53
CA LYS A 3 -7.64 -13.97 -14.07
C LYS A 3 -9.10 -14.18 -13.64
N ASN A 4 -10.00 -13.37 -14.16
CA ASN A 4 -11.37 -13.28 -13.66
C ASN A 4 -12.29 -14.36 -14.25
N ASN A 5 -12.14 -14.70 -15.53
CA ASN A 5 -13.03 -15.65 -16.20
C ASN A 5 -12.47 -17.07 -16.20
N ARG A 6 -11.18 -17.21 -16.52
CA ARG A 6 -10.55 -18.55 -16.69
C ARG A 6 -9.78 -19.02 -15.46
N ARG A 7 -9.50 -18.13 -14.49
CA ARG A 7 -8.63 -18.41 -13.32
C ARG A 7 -7.24 -18.96 -13.72
N GLY A 8 -6.76 -18.54 -14.90
CA GLY A 8 -5.49 -18.96 -15.46
C GLY A 8 -4.29 -18.38 -14.74
N ARG A 9 -3.13 -18.89 -15.06
CA ARG A 9 -1.85 -18.40 -14.55
C ARG A 9 -1.26 -17.35 -15.48
N ILE A 10 -0.48 -16.40 -14.93
CA ILE A 10 0.13 -15.32 -15.72
C ILE A 10 1.06 -15.85 -16.83
N LYS A 11 1.60 -17.05 -16.73
CA LYS A 11 2.35 -17.70 -17.80
C LYS A 11 1.55 -17.81 -19.10
N GLU A 12 0.26 -18.12 -19.00
CA GLU A 12 -0.63 -18.23 -20.17
C GLU A 12 -0.75 -16.87 -20.91
N TYR A 13 -0.56 -15.75 -20.22
CA TYR A 13 -0.51 -14.44 -20.85
C TYR A 13 0.72 -14.32 -21.76
N ALA A 14 1.89 -14.73 -21.28
CA ALA A 14 3.11 -14.70 -22.06
C ALA A 14 3.08 -15.68 -23.25
N ASP A 15 2.36 -16.81 -23.11
CA ASP A 15 2.16 -17.76 -24.21
C ASP A 15 1.34 -17.14 -25.36
N GLN A 16 0.39 -16.24 -25.03
CA GLN A 16 -0.46 -15.56 -26.01
C GLN A 16 0.17 -14.29 -26.60
N PHE A 17 0.92 -13.54 -25.78
CA PHE A 17 1.48 -12.25 -26.17
C PHE A 17 3.00 -12.32 -26.28
N LYS A 18 3.52 -12.35 -27.52
CA LYS A 18 4.96 -12.47 -27.82
C LYS A 18 5.81 -11.33 -27.26
N SER A 19 5.20 -10.20 -26.91
CA SER A 19 5.89 -9.06 -26.27
C SER A 19 6.08 -9.23 -24.77
N ALA A 20 5.44 -10.22 -24.15
CA ALA A 20 5.56 -10.51 -22.73
C ALA A 20 6.55 -11.64 -22.49
N THR A 21 7.38 -11.48 -21.48
CA THR A 21 8.30 -12.52 -21.01
C THR A 21 7.84 -13.00 -19.64
N TYR A 22 7.73 -14.31 -19.46
CA TYR A 22 7.42 -14.92 -18.18
C TYR A 22 8.69 -15.39 -17.49
N HIS A 23 8.90 -14.94 -16.27
CA HIS A 23 9.94 -15.44 -15.39
C HIS A 23 9.29 -16.25 -14.27
N ALA A 24 9.66 -17.52 -14.17
CA ALA A 24 9.24 -18.36 -13.04
C ALA A 24 10.10 -17.97 -11.84
N GLY A 25 9.48 -17.56 -10.75
CA GLY A 25 10.23 -17.32 -9.51
C GLY A 25 10.83 -18.62 -8.96
N ASP A 26 12.02 -18.52 -8.35
CA ASP A 26 12.61 -19.61 -7.60
C ASP A 26 12.13 -19.56 -6.15
N ALA A 27 11.40 -20.56 -5.71
CA ALA A 27 10.90 -20.65 -4.34
C ALA A 27 12.02 -20.79 -3.28
N ASN A 28 13.23 -21.15 -3.70
CA ASN A 28 14.40 -21.29 -2.82
C ASN A 28 15.31 -20.05 -2.85
N ALA A 29 15.01 -19.08 -3.69
CA ALA A 29 15.79 -17.84 -3.74
C ALA A 29 15.56 -17.02 -2.45
N ASP A 30 16.59 -16.31 -2.04
CA ASP A 30 16.56 -15.45 -0.87
C ASP A 30 15.99 -14.04 -1.17
N HIS A 31 15.58 -13.81 -2.41
CA HIS A 31 14.96 -12.60 -2.93
C HIS A 31 14.04 -12.92 -4.10
N ASN A 32 13.18 -11.99 -4.46
CA ASN A 32 12.30 -12.11 -5.63
C ASN A 32 12.89 -11.30 -6.81
N GLU A 33 13.22 -12.00 -7.92
CA GLU A 33 13.80 -11.37 -9.12
C GLU A 33 12.98 -10.18 -9.64
N MET A 34 11.68 -10.14 -9.40
CA MET A 34 10.83 -9.01 -9.80
C MET A 34 11.35 -7.68 -9.24
N TRP A 35 11.85 -7.67 -8.00
CA TRP A 35 12.34 -6.46 -7.34
C TRP A 35 13.75 -6.03 -7.80
N THR A 36 14.39 -6.81 -8.67
CA THR A 36 15.64 -6.41 -9.35
C THR A 36 15.40 -5.54 -10.58
N ILE A 37 14.15 -5.49 -11.08
CA ILE A 37 13.76 -4.70 -12.25
C ILE A 37 13.80 -3.21 -11.89
N LYS A 38 14.53 -2.43 -12.67
CA LYS A 38 14.61 -0.99 -12.46
C LYS A 38 13.27 -0.32 -12.72
N ALA A 39 12.78 0.42 -11.72
CA ALA A 39 11.54 1.19 -11.79
C ALA A 39 11.61 2.41 -10.85
N ASP A 40 10.86 3.46 -11.17
CA ASP A 40 10.78 4.66 -10.34
C ASP A 40 9.91 4.44 -9.11
N CYS A 41 8.90 3.58 -9.20
CA CYS A 41 7.97 3.28 -8.12
C CYS A 41 7.77 1.77 -7.97
N ALA A 42 7.64 1.31 -6.71
CA ALA A 42 7.33 -0.07 -6.38
C ALA A 42 6.02 -0.15 -5.57
N PHE A 43 5.12 -1.02 -6.00
CA PHE A 43 3.82 -1.21 -5.35
C PHE A 43 3.61 -2.70 -5.03
N PRO A 44 4.07 -3.17 -3.86
CA PRO A 44 3.80 -4.53 -3.41
C PRO A 44 2.32 -4.69 -3.05
N CYS A 45 1.61 -5.51 -3.84
CA CYS A 45 0.16 -5.67 -3.75
C CYS A 45 -0.27 -7.13 -3.61
N ALA A 46 0.64 -8.07 -3.38
CA ALA A 46 0.33 -9.49 -3.39
C ALA A 46 0.14 -10.07 -1.98
N THR A 47 1.21 -10.25 -1.24
CA THR A 47 1.18 -10.98 0.03
C THR A 47 1.99 -10.29 1.12
N GLN A 48 1.72 -10.70 2.36
CA GLN A 48 2.51 -10.30 3.51
C GLN A 48 3.97 -10.78 3.36
N ASN A 49 4.92 -9.91 3.76
CA ASN A 49 6.36 -10.18 3.73
C ASN A 49 6.91 -10.59 2.35
N GLU A 50 6.38 -10.01 1.28
CA GLU A 50 6.86 -10.26 -0.08
C GLU A 50 8.15 -9.48 -0.44
N ILE A 51 8.51 -8.46 0.35
CA ILE A 51 9.74 -7.69 0.23
C ILE A 51 10.55 -7.84 1.52
N ASN A 52 11.69 -8.50 1.44
CA ASN A 52 12.64 -8.59 2.54
C ASN A 52 13.76 -7.51 2.41
N ASP A 53 14.78 -7.57 3.26
CA ASP A 53 15.92 -6.64 3.24
C ASP A 53 16.73 -6.71 1.94
N LYS A 54 16.87 -7.90 1.33
CA LYS A 54 17.58 -8.09 0.07
C LYS A 54 16.81 -7.50 -1.10
N ASP A 55 15.51 -7.75 -1.16
CA ASP A 55 14.61 -7.15 -2.13
C ASP A 55 14.64 -5.62 -2.04
N ALA A 56 14.56 -5.08 -0.82
CA ALA A 56 14.64 -3.65 -0.57
C ALA A 56 15.99 -3.05 -1.05
N ASN A 57 17.11 -3.75 -0.83
CA ASN A 57 18.40 -3.35 -1.35
C ASN A 57 18.46 -3.36 -2.89
N HIS A 58 17.80 -4.32 -3.54
CA HIS A 58 17.69 -4.33 -5.01
C HIS A 58 16.89 -3.12 -5.51
N LEU A 59 15.77 -2.80 -4.88
CA LEU A 59 14.97 -1.60 -5.22
C LEU A 59 15.77 -0.32 -5.06
N VAL A 60 16.49 -0.14 -3.95
CA VAL A 60 17.36 1.02 -3.72
C VAL A 60 18.45 1.13 -4.77
N LYS A 61 19.15 0.04 -5.07
CA LYS A 61 20.17 -0.02 -6.13
C LYS A 61 19.59 0.27 -7.52
N GLY A 62 18.34 -0.13 -7.75
CA GLY A 62 17.59 0.17 -8.97
C GLY A 62 17.19 1.63 -9.11
N GLY A 63 17.30 2.43 -8.05
CA GLY A 63 16.98 3.86 -8.05
C GLY A 63 15.51 4.15 -7.81
N VAL A 64 14.78 3.27 -7.09
CA VAL A 64 13.37 3.49 -6.75
C VAL A 64 13.22 4.78 -5.92
N LEU A 65 12.23 5.58 -6.26
CA LEU A 65 11.92 6.85 -5.58
C LEU A 65 10.82 6.70 -4.53
N LEU A 66 9.90 5.75 -4.75
CA LEU A 66 8.74 5.52 -3.90
C LEU A 66 8.46 4.02 -3.77
N LEU A 67 8.24 3.57 -2.54
CA LEU A 67 7.61 2.29 -2.24
C LEU A 67 6.26 2.54 -1.55
N GLY A 68 5.17 2.13 -2.22
CA GLY A 68 3.80 2.29 -1.72
C GLY A 68 3.11 0.95 -1.51
N GLU A 69 2.80 0.60 -0.28
CA GLU A 69 2.21 -0.70 0.05
C GLU A 69 0.73 -0.78 -0.30
N GLY A 70 0.38 -1.68 -1.21
CA GLY A 70 -1.01 -2.00 -1.53
C GLY A 70 -1.53 -3.23 -0.78
N ALA A 71 -0.65 -4.17 -0.42
CA ALA A 71 -0.99 -5.29 0.44
C ALA A 71 -0.91 -4.93 1.93
N ASN A 72 -1.32 -5.86 2.80
CA ASN A 72 -1.16 -5.74 4.24
C ASN A 72 0.23 -6.24 4.65
N MET A 73 1.07 -5.35 5.17
CA MET A 73 2.44 -5.65 5.63
C MET A 73 3.30 -6.40 4.58
N PRO A 74 3.38 -5.93 3.33
CA PRO A 74 4.13 -6.65 2.30
C PRO A 74 5.64 -6.55 2.50
N THR A 75 6.11 -5.49 3.19
CA THR A 75 7.54 -5.26 3.43
C THR A 75 7.88 -5.62 4.87
N THR A 76 8.95 -6.41 5.06
CA THR A 76 9.45 -6.72 6.41
C THR A 76 10.03 -5.47 7.09
N ILE A 77 10.15 -5.50 8.41
CA ILE A 77 10.70 -4.35 9.17
C ILE A 77 12.12 -4.02 8.70
N GLU A 78 12.93 -5.04 8.42
CA GLU A 78 14.28 -4.90 7.90
C GLU A 78 14.27 -4.24 6.53
N GLY A 79 13.35 -4.64 5.65
CA GLY A 79 13.16 -4.02 4.34
C GLY A 79 12.71 -2.56 4.44
N ILE A 80 11.79 -2.24 5.35
CA ILE A 80 11.35 -0.85 5.60
C ILE A 80 12.54 0.03 6.04
N ASN A 81 13.37 -0.48 6.95
CA ASN A 81 14.55 0.26 7.41
C ASN A 81 15.51 0.54 6.25
N VAL A 82 15.80 -0.44 5.39
CA VAL A 82 16.62 -0.23 4.20
C VAL A 82 16.03 0.86 3.30
N ILE A 83 14.75 0.84 3.02
CA ILE A 83 14.05 1.82 2.18
C ILE A 83 14.17 3.23 2.78
N MET A 84 13.87 3.37 4.07
CA MET A 84 13.85 4.68 4.75
C MET A 84 15.25 5.24 4.97
N ASP A 85 16.23 4.42 5.33
CA ASP A 85 17.61 4.83 5.57
C ASP A 85 18.30 5.33 4.30
N ASN A 86 17.84 4.87 3.13
CA ASN A 86 18.32 5.33 1.83
C ASN A 86 17.48 6.49 1.23
N GLY A 87 16.60 7.09 2.01
CA GLY A 87 15.84 8.29 1.61
C GLY A 87 14.74 8.03 0.58
N VAL A 88 14.36 6.79 0.34
CA VAL A 88 13.23 6.43 -0.52
C VAL A 88 11.92 6.78 0.19
N MET A 89 10.99 7.40 -0.52
CA MET A 89 9.67 7.69 0.03
C MET A 89 8.93 6.37 0.32
N TYR A 90 8.42 6.24 1.54
CA TYR A 90 7.71 5.03 1.96
C TYR A 90 6.29 5.37 2.41
N ALA A 91 5.30 4.72 1.80
CA ALA A 91 3.90 4.82 2.17
C ALA A 91 3.42 3.48 2.76
N PRO A 92 3.20 3.41 4.09
CA PRO A 92 2.82 2.17 4.77
C PRO A 92 1.41 1.73 4.39
N GLY A 93 1.18 0.42 4.31
CA GLY A 93 -0.09 -0.18 3.94
C GLY A 93 -1.28 0.35 4.73
N LYS A 94 -1.12 0.54 6.03
CA LYS A 94 -2.17 1.10 6.91
C LYS A 94 -2.75 2.46 6.46
N ALA A 95 -2.03 3.20 5.62
CA ALA A 95 -2.50 4.44 5.02
C ALA A 95 -2.77 4.25 3.52
N SER A 96 -1.82 3.70 2.77
CA SER A 96 -1.89 3.62 1.31
C SER A 96 -2.90 2.59 0.79
N ASN A 97 -3.16 1.51 1.52
CA ASN A 97 -4.16 0.51 1.13
C ASN A 97 -5.57 0.74 1.69
N ALA A 98 -5.78 1.81 2.45
CA ALA A 98 -7.07 2.09 3.10
C ALA A 98 -8.23 2.27 2.12
N GLY A 99 -7.97 2.48 0.83
CA GLY A 99 -8.99 2.60 -0.21
C GLY A 99 -9.89 1.38 -0.34
N GLY A 100 -9.35 0.18 -0.16
CA GLY A 100 -10.12 -1.06 -0.21
C GLY A 100 -11.20 -1.11 0.88
N VAL A 101 -10.82 -0.89 2.13
CA VAL A 101 -11.77 -0.88 3.25
C VAL A 101 -12.70 0.33 3.20
N ALA A 102 -12.23 1.48 2.71
CA ALA A 102 -13.07 2.65 2.53
C ALA A 102 -14.20 2.40 1.53
N THR A 103 -13.91 1.74 0.42
CA THR A 103 -14.92 1.35 -0.58
C THR A 103 -15.95 0.37 0.00
N SER A 104 -15.50 -0.61 0.80
CA SER A 104 -16.43 -1.49 1.53
C SER A 104 -17.32 -0.72 2.50
N GLY A 105 -16.78 0.28 3.20
CA GLY A 105 -17.57 1.17 4.05
C GLY A 105 -18.60 1.98 3.28
N LEU A 106 -18.24 2.49 2.10
CA LEU A 106 -19.18 3.20 1.22
C LEU A 106 -20.29 2.28 0.72
N GLU A 107 -19.97 1.02 0.37
CA GLU A 107 -20.96 0.02 0.00
C GLU A 107 -21.95 -0.24 1.13
N MET A 108 -21.46 -0.44 2.35
CA MET A 108 -22.32 -0.63 3.52
C MET A 108 -23.22 0.57 3.75
N MET A 109 -22.72 1.79 3.67
CA MET A 109 -23.50 3.02 3.80
C MET A 109 -24.59 3.12 2.73
N GLN A 110 -24.26 2.85 1.48
CA GLN A 110 -25.21 2.84 0.37
C GLN A 110 -26.35 1.86 0.62
N ASN A 111 -26.03 0.65 1.08
CA ASN A 111 -27.02 -0.38 1.41
C ASN A 111 -27.92 0.06 2.57
N TYR A 112 -27.37 0.63 3.62
CA TYR A 112 -28.13 1.16 4.76
C TYR A 112 -29.12 2.26 4.36
N MET A 113 -28.70 3.12 3.43
CA MET A 113 -29.52 4.24 2.97
C MET A 113 -30.53 3.83 1.89
N GLY A 114 -30.47 2.60 1.39
CA GLY A 114 -31.31 2.14 0.28
C GLY A 114 -31.08 2.93 -1.01
N GLN A 115 -29.89 3.42 -1.23
CA GLN A 115 -29.49 4.24 -2.39
C GLN A 115 -28.55 3.48 -3.31
N ASN A 116 -28.57 3.86 -4.58
CA ASN A 116 -27.59 3.43 -5.58
C ASN A 116 -26.81 4.67 -6.02
N TRP A 117 -25.52 4.69 -5.70
CA TRP A 117 -24.62 5.74 -6.18
C TRP A 117 -24.00 5.34 -7.53
N THR A 118 -23.67 6.32 -8.32
CA THR A 118 -22.93 6.07 -9.55
C THR A 118 -21.48 5.71 -9.25
N SER A 119 -20.78 5.13 -10.22
CA SER A 119 -19.34 4.86 -10.07
C SER A 119 -18.54 6.13 -9.85
N GLU A 120 -18.95 7.23 -10.49
CA GLU A 120 -18.33 8.55 -10.35
C GLU A 120 -18.51 9.11 -8.94
N ASP A 121 -19.69 8.94 -8.34
CA ASP A 121 -19.96 9.36 -6.96
C ASP A 121 -19.08 8.57 -5.97
N VAL A 122 -18.98 7.25 -6.15
CA VAL A 122 -18.15 6.40 -5.30
C VAL A 122 -16.67 6.76 -5.45
N ASP A 123 -16.19 6.93 -6.67
CA ASP A 123 -14.80 7.31 -6.94
C ASP A 123 -14.45 8.68 -6.33
N SER A 124 -15.31 9.68 -6.50
CA SER A 124 -15.12 11.00 -5.90
C SER A 124 -15.03 10.95 -4.38
N LYS A 125 -15.89 10.15 -3.72
CA LYS A 125 -15.85 9.94 -2.27
C LYS A 125 -14.56 9.25 -1.86
N LEU A 126 -14.14 8.22 -2.59
CA LEU A 126 -12.90 7.49 -2.34
C LEU A 126 -11.67 8.40 -2.45
N GLN A 127 -11.59 9.21 -3.51
CA GLN A 127 -10.51 10.19 -3.67
C GLN A 127 -10.45 11.18 -2.49
N GLY A 128 -11.60 11.67 -2.04
CA GLY A 128 -11.69 12.54 -0.87
C GLY A 128 -11.20 11.86 0.41
N ILE A 129 -11.55 10.60 0.63
CA ILE A 129 -11.10 9.81 1.78
C ILE A 129 -9.58 9.62 1.74
N MET A 130 -9.02 9.21 0.59
CA MET A 130 -7.59 8.97 0.45
C MET A 130 -6.78 10.25 0.60
N LYS A 131 -7.26 11.36 0.05
CA LYS A 131 -6.65 12.68 0.24
C LYS A 131 -6.63 13.08 1.71
N ASN A 132 -7.73 12.91 2.44
CA ASN A 132 -7.79 13.22 3.87
C ASN A 132 -6.82 12.36 4.69
N ILE A 133 -6.68 11.07 4.36
CA ILE A 133 -5.69 10.20 5.01
C ILE A 133 -4.28 10.73 4.79
N HIS A 134 -3.95 11.09 3.55
CA HIS A 134 -2.65 11.64 3.20
C HIS A 134 -2.36 12.94 3.96
N ASP A 135 -3.29 13.90 3.92
CA ASP A 135 -3.14 15.20 4.57
C ASP A 135 -2.96 15.04 6.10
N ASN A 136 -3.73 14.16 6.74
CA ASN A 136 -3.62 13.87 8.17
C ASN A 136 -2.27 13.22 8.53
N CYS A 137 -1.77 12.31 7.71
CA CYS A 137 -0.45 11.70 7.94
C CYS A 137 0.67 12.74 7.86
N LEU A 138 0.64 13.61 6.85
CA LEU A 138 1.65 14.68 6.71
C LEU A 138 1.56 15.70 7.84
N ALA A 139 0.35 16.12 8.22
CA ALA A 139 0.12 17.05 9.31
C ALA A 139 0.66 16.50 10.64
N ALA A 140 0.31 15.25 10.96
CA ALA A 140 0.78 14.59 12.17
C ALA A 140 2.31 14.42 12.18
N ALA A 141 2.92 14.00 11.07
CA ALA A 141 4.37 13.90 10.98
C ALA A 141 5.05 15.25 11.23
N LYS A 142 4.51 16.33 10.67
CA LYS A 142 5.04 17.69 10.85
C LYS A 142 4.89 18.17 12.29
N GLU A 143 3.70 18.02 12.89
CA GLU A 143 3.39 18.45 14.25
C GLU A 143 4.29 17.78 15.29
N TYR A 144 4.59 16.50 15.10
CA TYR A 144 5.42 15.71 16.02
C TYR A 144 6.90 15.65 15.62
N GLY A 145 7.39 16.63 14.85
CA GLY A 145 8.82 16.85 14.61
C GLY A 145 9.47 15.84 13.66
N LYS A 146 8.68 15.16 12.84
CA LYS A 146 9.15 14.22 11.81
C LYS A 146 8.59 14.56 10.41
N PRO A 147 8.77 15.80 9.92
CA PRO A 147 8.21 16.21 8.64
C PRO A 147 8.70 15.30 7.52
N GLY A 148 7.78 14.88 6.64
CA GLY A 148 8.07 13.97 5.53
C GLY A 148 8.11 12.48 5.89
N ASN A 149 8.15 12.11 7.17
CA ASN A 149 8.09 10.72 7.58
C ASN A 149 6.63 10.23 7.61
N TYR A 150 6.19 9.69 6.48
CA TYR A 150 4.81 9.27 6.29
C TYR A 150 4.40 8.08 7.19
N MET A 151 5.36 7.18 7.50
CA MET A 151 5.12 6.06 8.40
C MET A 151 4.83 6.54 9.84
N VAL A 152 5.65 7.45 10.36
CA VAL A 152 5.44 8.04 11.69
C VAL A 152 4.12 8.82 11.71
N GLY A 153 3.85 9.60 10.66
CA GLY A 153 2.60 10.35 10.54
C GLY A 153 1.36 9.47 10.56
N ALA A 154 1.37 8.36 9.81
CA ALA A 154 0.27 7.40 9.78
C ALA A 154 0.02 6.76 11.16
N ASN A 155 1.08 6.39 11.87
CA ASN A 155 0.99 5.84 13.23
C ASN A 155 0.39 6.85 14.22
N ILE A 156 0.89 8.08 14.21
CA ILE A 156 0.44 9.14 15.13
C ILE A 156 -1.00 9.54 14.82
N ALA A 157 -1.34 9.76 13.55
CA ALA A 157 -2.70 10.13 13.16
C ALA A 157 -3.73 9.08 13.60
N GLY A 158 -3.42 7.79 13.42
CA GLY A 158 -4.25 6.69 13.88
C GLY A 158 -4.37 6.64 15.41
N PHE A 159 -3.24 6.77 16.11
CA PHE A 159 -3.20 6.79 17.59
C PHE A 159 -4.00 7.95 18.19
N LEU A 160 -3.84 9.17 17.66
CA LEU A 160 -4.54 10.36 18.17
C LEU A 160 -6.04 10.22 18.11
N LYS A 161 -6.58 9.57 17.09
CA LYS A 161 -8.02 9.34 16.96
C LYS A 161 -8.54 8.50 18.13
N VAL A 162 -7.84 7.43 18.49
CA VAL A 162 -8.19 6.57 19.61
C VAL A 162 -7.95 7.26 20.94
N ALA A 163 -6.79 7.88 21.12
CA ALA A 163 -6.42 8.58 22.34
C ALA A 163 -7.42 9.71 22.69
N ASN A 164 -7.84 10.49 21.69
CA ASN A 164 -8.83 11.54 21.89
C ASN A 164 -10.20 10.97 22.27
N ALA A 165 -10.60 9.84 21.67
CA ALA A 165 -11.85 9.17 22.06
C ALA A 165 -11.77 8.66 23.52
N MET A 166 -10.65 8.03 23.90
CA MET A 166 -10.43 7.59 25.28
C MET A 166 -10.43 8.76 26.27
N LYS A 167 -9.79 9.87 25.91
CA LYS A 167 -9.78 11.09 26.72
C LYS A 167 -11.18 11.67 26.92
N ALA A 168 -12.04 11.64 25.88
CA ALA A 168 -13.40 12.15 25.95
C ALA A 168 -14.37 11.23 26.72
N GLN A 169 -14.17 9.92 26.61
CA GLN A 169 -15.08 8.91 27.17
C GLN A 169 -14.60 8.34 28.51
N GLY A 170 -13.34 8.59 28.86
CA GLY A 170 -12.67 7.97 29.98
C GLY A 170 -12.05 6.61 29.63
N ILE A 171 -11.25 6.09 30.56
CA ILE A 171 -10.67 4.74 30.47
C ILE A 171 -11.67 3.79 31.15
N VAL A 172 -12.20 2.85 30.38
CA VAL A 172 -13.16 1.86 30.86
C VAL A 172 -12.43 0.53 31.12
#